data_33b19c9c6e3c7dd2aa62a48b407a1bc7
#
_entry.id   33b19c9c6e3c7dd2aa62a48b407a1bc7
#
_cell.length_a   1.000
_cell.length_b   1.000
_cell.length_c   1.000
_cell.angle_alpha   90.00
_cell.angle_beta   90.00
_cell.angle_gamma   90.00
#
_symmetry.space_group_name_H-M   'P 1'
#
loop_
_entity.id
_entity.type
_entity.pdbx_description
1 polymer ?
#
loop_
_entity_poly.entity_id
_entity_poly.type
_entity_poly.pdbx_seq_one_letter_code
_entity_poly.pdbx_strand_id
1 'polypeptide(L)'
;MSEVILDLQVACDNTADLPDESQFHRWLSAAVTPFQPESEVTVRLVDEAESHELNLTYRGKDKPTNVLSFPFEAPPGIELPLLGDLIICRQVVEQEAAEQGKSVEAHWAHMVVHGTLHLLGYDHIEDDEADEMEGLETEIMLALGYPXXXXTFRRKKTPES
;
A
#
# COMPACT_ATOMS: atom_id res chain seq x y z
N MET A 1 -3.45 21.67 8.76
CA MET A 1 -2.59 21.21 7.68
C MET A 1 -1.95 19.90 8.07
N SER A 2 -2.05 18.91 7.23
CA SER A 2 -1.50 17.61 7.58
C SER A 2 -0.02 17.53 7.22
N GLU A 3 0.68 16.68 7.91
CA GLU A 3 2.08 16.44 7.64
C GLU A 3 2.35 14.96 7.63
N VAL A 4 2.92 14.48 6.54
CA VAL A 4 3.28 13.08 6.41
C VAL A 4 4.80 13.00 6.27
N ILE A 5 5.42 12.22 7.13
CA ILE A 5 6.86 12.02 7.10
C ILE A 5 7.11 10.65 6.52
N LEU A 6 7.87 10.62 5.45
CA LEU A 6 8.17 9.39 4.72
C LEU A 6 9.62 8.98 4.97
N ASP A 7 9.79 7.74 5.37
CA ASP A 7 11.11 7.11 5.41
C ASP A 7 11.14 6.09 4.28
N LEU A 8 11.82 6.41 3.20
CA LEU A 8 11.88 5.54 2.04
C LEU A 8 13.17 4.73 2.06
N GLN A 9 13.02 3.42 2.06
CA GLN A 9 14.16 2.50 2.06
C GLN A 9 14.11 1.69 0.76
N VAL A 10 15.14 1.82 -0.05
CA VAL A 10 15.20 1.09 -1.32
C VAL A 10 16.15 -0.08 -1.14
N ALA A 11 15.58 -1.28 -1.04
CA ALA A 11 16.34 -2.48 -0.81
C ALA A 11 16.38 -3.40 -2.04
N CYS A 12 15.95 -2.88 -3.19
CA CYS A 12 16.03 -3.63 -4.43
C CYS A 12 17.42 -3.56 -5.02
N ASP A 13 17.85 -4.64 -5.65
CA ASP A 13 19.13 -4.62 -6.35
C ASP A 13 19.13 -3.65 -7.52
N ASN A 14 18.06 -3.67 -8.30
CA ASN A 14 17.91 -2.77 -9.44
C ASN A 14 16.99 -1.62 -9.04
N THR A 15 17.52 -0.40 -9.05
CA THR A 15 16.74 0.75 -8.64
C THR A 15 16.24 1.58 -9.81
N ALA A 16 16.42 1.11 -11.05
CA ALA A 16 15.97 1.86 -12.21
C ALA A 16 14.43 1.85 -12.26
N ASP A 17 13.88 2.98 -12.68
CA ASP A 17 12.46 3.10 -12.96
C ASP A 17 11.56 2.96 -11.75
N LEU A 18 12.12 3.08 -10.55
CA LEU A 18 11.29 3.12 -9.35
C LEU A 18 10.70 4.51 -9.17
N PRO A 19 9.51 4.61 -8.56
CA PRO A 19 9.01 5.94 -8.22
C PRO A 19 9.96 6.64 -7.27
N ASP A 20 9.96 7.97 -7.32
CA ASP A 20 10.85 8.71 -6.45
C ASP A 20 10.15 9.08 -5.14
N GLU A 21 10.92 9.68 -4.26
CA GLU A 21 10.43 9.99 -2.92
C GLU A 21 9.23 10.94 -2.97
N SER A 22 9.25 11.92 -3.86
CA SER A 22 8.14 12.86 -3.89
C SER A 22 6.86 12.19 -4.38
N GLN A 23 6.97 11.20 -5.26
CA GLN A 23 5.79 10.45 -5.68
C GLN A 23 5.21 9.67 -4.51
N PHE A 24 6.05 8.95 -3.77
CA PHE A 24 5.56 8.20 -2.62
C PHE A 24 4.95 9.14 -1.58
N HIS A 25 5.59 10.27 -1.35
CA HIS A 25 5.05 11.22 -0.38
C HIS A 25 3.67 11.72 -0.81
N ARG A 26 3.50 12.00 -2.07
CA ARG A 26 2.22 12.47 -2.59
C ARG A 26 1.14 11.42 -2.39
N TRP A 27 1.46 10.17 -2.69
CA TRP A 27 0.49 9.09 -2.55
C TRP A 27 0.12 8.86 -1.09
N LEU A 28 1.12 8.86 -0.22
CA LEU A 28 0.86 8.69 1.21
C LEU A 28 0.01 9.84 1.75
N SER A 29 0.34 11.06 1.35
CA SER A 29 -0.40 12.21 1.84
C SER A 29 -1.86 12.13 1.43
N ALA A 30 -2.12 11.73 0.19
CA ALA A 30 -3.50 11.61 -0.27
C ALA A 30 -4.27 10.57 0.54
N ALA A 31 -3.61 9.49 0.93
CA ALA A 31 -4.29 8.43 1.66
C ALA A 31 -4.48 8.77 3.14
N VAL A 32 -3.55 9.51 3.71
CA VAL A 32 -3.56 9.75 5.16
C VAL A 32 -4.33 11.00 5.55
N THR A 33 -4.23 12.05 4.73
CA THR A 33 -4.74 13.37 5.10
C THR A 33 -6.21 13.35 5.53
N PRO A 34 -7.09 12.60 4.86
CA PRO A 34 -8.48 12.62 5.32
C PRO A 34 -8.68 12.04 6.72
N PHE A 35 -7.71 11.32 7.25
CA PHE A 35 -7.90 10.59 8.50
C PHE A 35 -7.07 11.12 9.65
N GLN A 36 -5.88 11.62 9.39
CA GLN A 36 -4.98 12.06 10.46
C GLN A 36 -4.23 13.31 10.03
N PRO A 37 -3.96 14.22 10.98
CA PRO A 37 -3.18 15.41 10.63
C PRO A 37 -1.69 15.15 10.54
N GLU A 38 -1.17 14.16 11.26
CA GLU A 38 0.26 13.85 11.24
C GLU A 38 0.44 12.35 11.18
N SER A 39 1.40 11.91 10.38
CA SER A 39 1.71 10.50 10.28
C SER A 39 3.15 10.31 9.84
N GLU A 40 3.75 9.23 10.31
CA GLU A 40 5.05 8.79 9.84
C GLU A 40 4.89 7.38 9.29
N VAL A 41 5.37 7.17 8.07
CA VAL A 41 5.25 5.89 7.40
C VAL A 41 6.60 5.53 6.82
N THR A 42 7.01 4.28 7.00
CA THR A 42 8.18 3.74 6.32
C THR A 42 7.73 2.95 5.12
N VAL A 43 8.33 3.22 3.97
CA VAL A 43 8.07 2.45 2.76
C VAL A 43 9.38 1.79 2.36
N ARG A 44 9.38 0.46 2.33
CA ARG A 44 10.55 -0.31 1.96
C ARG A 44 10.28 -1.05 0.68
N LEU A 45 11.12 -0.83 -0.31
CA LEU A 45 10.98 -1.46 -1.62
C LEU A 45 11.92 -2.64 -1.68
N VAL A 46 11.39 -3.82 -1.97
CA VAL A 46 12.17 -5.04 -1.86
C VAL A 46 12.07 -5.86 -3.15
N ASP A 47 12.97 -6.82 -3.26
CA ASP A 47 12.90 -7.83 -4.31
C ASP A 47 12.11 -9.04 -3.82
N GLU A 48 11.88 -9.97 -4.74
CA GLU A 48 11.01 -11.10 -4.45
C GLU A 48 11.51 -11.95 -3.28
N ALA A 49 12.81 -12.10 -3.13
CA ALA A 49 13.32 -12.96 -2.06
C ALA A 49 12.94 -12.43 -0.70
N GLU A 50 13.09 -11.13 -0.47
CA GLU A 50 12.73 -10.57 0.83
C GLU A 50 11.22 -10.57 1.02
N SER A 51 10.47 -10.26 -0.04
CA SER A 51 9.02 -10.30 0.06
C SER A 51 8.54 -11.70 0.40
N HIS A 52 9.12 -12.70 -0.24
CA HIS A 52 8.76 -14.09 0.02
C HIS A 52 9.03 -14.46 1.47
N GLU A 53 10.20 -14.09 1.95
CA GLU A 53 10.57 -14.45 3.31
C GLU A 53 9.65 -13.79 4.33
N LEU A 54 9.34 -12.52 4.14
CA LEU A 54 8.47 -11.82 5.07
C LEU A 54 7.04 -12.36 5.00
N ASN A 55 6.56 -12.63 3.79
CA ASN A 55 5.22 -13.16 3.65
C ASN A 55 5.09 -14.51 4.31
N LEU A 56 6.12 -15.34 4.16
CA LEU A 56 6.11 -16.65 4.80
C LEU A 56 6.16 -16.51 6.32
N THR A 57 7.04 -15.64 6.82
CA THR A 57 7.23 -15.51 8.25
C THR A 57 6.00 -14.92 8.94
N TYR A 58 5.39 -13.90 8.36
CA TYR A 58 4.35 -13.17 9.06
C TYR A 58 2.95 -13.55 8.64
N ARG A 59 2.76 -14.12 7.47
CA ARG A 59 1.43 -14.49 7.00
C ARG A 59 1.30 -15.97 6.66
N GLY A 60 2.39 -16.73 6.75
CA GLY A 60 2.35 -18.13 6.43
C GLY A 60 2.21 -18.46 4.96
N LYS A 61 2.50 -17.52 4.09
CA LYS A 61 2.34 -17.71 2.65
C LYS A 61 3.68 -17.87 1.99
N ASP A 62 3.88 -18.98 1.31
CA ASP A 62 5.16 -19.37 0.75
C ASP A 62 5.33 -18.79 -0.65
N LYS A 63 5.27 -17.45 -0.75
CA LYS A 63 5.41 -16.77 -2.02
C LYS A 63 5.58 -15.28 -1.76
N PRO A 64 6.13 -14.55 -2.74
CA PRO A 64 6.16 -13.10 -2.59
C PRO A 64 4.77 -12.49 -2.75
N THR A 65 4.60 -11.29 -2.25
CA THR A 65 3.33 -10.60 -2.37
C THR A 65 3.59 -9.16 -2.78
N ASN A 66 2.52 -8.46 -3.20
CA ASN A 66 2.70 -7.09 -3.67
C ASN A 66 3.01 -6.13 -2.53
N VAL A 67 2.23 -6.13 -1.48
CA VAL A 67 2.47 -5.20 -0.37
C VAL A 67 2.13 -5.90 0.94
N LEU A 68 2.98 -5.66 1.93
CA LEU A 68 2.74 -6.07 3.32
C LEU A 68 2.64 -4.81 4.15
N SER A 69 1.63 -4.77 5.00
CA SER A 69 1.40 -3.64 5.89
C SER A 69 1.60 -4.08 7.33
N PHE A 70 2.47 -3.37 8.04
CA PHE A 70 2.75 -3.67 9.44
C PHE A 70 2.38 -2.46 10.27
N PRO A 71 1.17 -2.42 10.83
CA PRO A 71 0.79 -1.27 11.64
C PRO A 71 1.64 -1.15 12.89
N PHE A 72 1.96 0.08 13.24
CA PHE A 72 2.66 0.33 14.48
C PHE A 72 1.68 0.27 15.63
N GLU A 73 2.06 -0.43 16.69
CA GLU A 73 1.23 -0.52 17.87
C GLU A 73 1.90 0.20 19.02
N ALA A 74 1.31 1.34 19.40
CA ALA A 74 1.86 2.10 20.50
C ALA A 74 1.53 1.45 21.82
N PRO A 75 2.39 1.62 22.83
CA PRO A 75 2.03 1.15 24.16
C PRO A 75 0.76 1.83 24.67
N PRO A 76 0.02 1.20 25.55
CA PRO A 76 -1.19 1.83 26.07
C PRO A 76 -0.90 3.20 26.70
N GLY A 77 -1.76 4.15 26.42
CA GLY A 77 -1.64 5.47 26.96
C GLY A 77 -0.66 6.39 26.27
N ILE A 78 -0.02 5.91 25.21
CA ILE A 78 0.94 6.70 24.44
C ILE A 78 0.43 6.84 23.02
N GLU A 79 0.32 8.07 22.58
CA GLU A 79 -0.06 8.35 21.18
C GLU A 79 1.14 8.89 20.43
N LEU A 80 1.46 8.22 19.35
CA LEU A 80 2.57 8.62 18.50
C LEU A 80 2.06 8.74 17.07
N PRO A 81 2.68 9.61 16.27
CA PRO A 81 2.24 9.74 14.88
C PRO A 81 2.72 8.61 13.98
N LEU A 82 3.35 7.59 14.53
CA LEU A 82 3.87 6.48 13.74
C LEU A 82 2.71 5.63 13.25
N LEU A 83 2.60 5.48 11.94
CA LEU A 83 1.51 4.70 11.36
C LEU A 83 1.92 3.25 11.12
N GLY A 84 3.11 3.05 10.61
CA GLY A 84 3.59 1.70 10.37
C GLY A 84 4.51 1.63 9.18
N ASP A 85 4.69 0.42 8.69
CA ASP A 85 5.60 0.12 7.60
C ASP A 85 4.86 -0.53 6.44
N LEU A 86 5.23 -0.14 5.23
CA LEU A 86 4.78 -0.79 4.01
C LEU A 86 5.99 -1.44 3.35
N ILE A 87 5.88 -2.72 3.05
CA ILE A 87 6.93 -3.46 2.35
C ILE A 87 6.37 -3.84 0.99
N ILE A 88 6.93 -3.28 -0.07
CA ILE A 88 6.37 -3.41 -1.41
C ILE A 88 7.37 -4.09 -2.32
N CYS A 89 6.94 -5.16 -2.98
CA CYS A 89 7.80 -5.93 -3.88
C CYS A 89 7.68 -5.39 -5.30
N ARG A 90 8.78 -4.86 -5.86
CA ARG A 90 8.72 -4.21 -7.15
C ARG A 90 8.35 -5.19 -8.27
N GLN A 91 8.86 -6.41 -8.23
CA GLN A 91 8.57 -7.35 -9.31
C GLN A 91 7.10 -7.72 -9.36
N VAL A 92 6.51 -7.92 -8.19
CA VAL A 92 5.09 -8.28 -8.16
C VAL A 92 4.24 -7.10 -8.63
N VAL A 93 4.59 -5.88 -8.20
CA VAL A 93 3.83 -4.71 -8.63
C VAL A 93 3.92 -4.56 -10.15
N GLU A 94 5.10 -4.70 -10.72
CA GLU A 94 5.26 -4.55 -12.15
C GLU A 94 4.51 -5.63 -12.91
N GLN A 95 4.56 -6.86 -12.42
CA GLN A 95 3.85 -7.95 -13.05
C GLN A 95 2.32 -7.74 -13.01
N GLU A 96 1.83 -7.32 -11.87
CA GLU A 96 0.40 -7.08 -11.74
C GLU A 96 -0.07 -5.94 -12.64
N ALA A 97 0.74 -4.89 -12.75
CA ALA A 97 0.37 -3.79 -13.63
C ALA A 97 0.22 -4.28 -15.07
N ALA A 98 1.15 -5.12 -15.52
CA ALA A 98 1.06 -5.65 -16.87
C ALA A 98 -0.17 -6.54 -17.02
N GLU A 99 -0.44 -7.38 -16.02
CA GLU A 99 -1.58 -8.29 -16.11
C GLU A 99 -2.91 -7.53 -16.12
N GLN A 100 -2.96 -6.41 -15.43
CA GLN A 100 -4.20 -5.64 -15.31
C GLN A 100 -4.32 -4.56 -16.37
N GLY A 101 -3.32 -4.41 -17.22
CA GLY A 101 -3.37 -3.41 -18.27
C GLY A 101 -3.33 -1.99 -17.78
N LYS A 102 -2.64 -1.73 -16.68
CA LYS A 102 -2.54 -0.37 -16.15
C LYS A 102 -1.09 0.04 -16.08
N SER A 103 -0.86 1.33 -15.98
CA SER A 103 0.51 1.82 -15.91
C SER A 103 1.16 1.36 -14.61
N VAL A 104 2.48 1.19 -14.66
CA VAL A 104 3.21 0.79 -13.47
C VAL A 104 3.06 1.86 -12.40
N GLU A 105 3.12 3.13 -12.79
CA GLU A 105 2.95 4.21 -11.82
C GLU A 105 1.61 4.14 -11.09
N ALA A 106 0.54 3.91 -11.85
CA ALA A 106 -0.77 3.83 -11.23
C ALA A 106 -0.86 2.66 -10.26
N HIS A 107 -0.23 1.54 -10.63
CA HIS A 107 -0.29 0.40 -9.72
C HIS A 107 0.55 0.62 -8.47
N TRP A 108 1.71 1.26 -8.61
CA TRP A 108 2.48 1.64 -7.42
C TRP A 108 1.65 2.52 -6.49
N ALA A 109 0.98 3.53 -7.07
CA ALA A 109 0.15 4.41 -6.27
C ALA A 109 -0.94 3.62 -5.57
N HIS A 110 -1.54 2.67 -6.27
CA HIS A 110 -2.61 1.88 -5.69
C HIS A 110 -2.10 1.03 -4.52
N MET A 111 -0.92 0.46 -4.67
CA MET A 111 -0.37 -0.35 -3.59
C MET A 111 -0.08 0.50 -2.36
N VAL A 112 0.44 1.71 -2.57
CA VAL A 112 0.69 2.61 -1.45
C VAL A 112 -0.63 2.97 -0.77
N VAL A 113 -1.63 3.34 -1.55
CA VAL A 113 -2.93 3.71 -0.97
C VAL A 113 -3.54 2.53 -0.24
N HIS A 114 -3.54 1.37 -0.87
CA HIS A 114 -4.13 0.18 -0.27
C HIS A 114 -3.45 -0.17 1.05
N GLY A 115 -2.12 -0.22 1.04
CA GLY A 115 -1.40 -0.56 2.26
C GLY A 115 -1.58 0.48 3.35
N THR A 116 -1.64 1.75 2.97
CA THR A 116 -1.84 2.80 3.95
C THR A 116 -3.20 2.69 4.62
N LEU A 117 -4.23 2.36 3.84
CA LEU A 117 -5.54 2.17 4.45
C LEU A 117 -5.53 1.00 5.43
N HIS A 118 -4.78 -0.06 5.12
CA HIS A 118 -4.61 -1.13 6.10
C HIS A 118 -3.93 -0.62 7.36
N LEU A 119 -2.92 0.23 7.22
CA LEU A 119 -2.27 0.79 8.40
C LEU A 119 -3.23 1.61 9.23
N LEU A 120 -4.20 2.24 8.59
CA LEU A 120 -5.20 3.05 9.29
C LEU A 120 -6.31 2.20 9.91
N GLY A 121 -6.27 0.90 9.71
CA GLY A 121 -7.23 0.01 10.34
C GLY A 121 -8.29 -0.55 9.41
N TYR A 122 -8.31 -0.15 8.16
CA TYR A 122 -9.28 -0.71 7.24
C TYR A 122 -8.86 -2.12 6.84
N ASP A 123 -9.85 -2.94 6.62
CA ASP A 123 -9.61 -4.32 6.23
C ASP A 123 -10.68 -4.72 5.25
N HIS A 124 -10.53 -5.90 4.65
CA HIS A 124 -11.57 -6.36 3.75
C HIS A 124 -11.90 -7.83 4.02
N ILE A 125 -11.99 -8.15 5.29
CA ILE A 125 -12.41 -9.48 5.70
C ILE A 125 -13.90 -9.66 5.43
N GLU A 126 -14.70 -8.68 5.85
CA GLU A 126 -16.13 -8.71 5.62
C GLU A 126 -16.46 -7.99 4.32
N ASP A 127 -17.57 -8.36 3.70
CA ASP A 127 -17.98 -7.70 2.46
C ASP A 127 -18.20 -6.21 2.65
N ASP A 128 -18.81 -5.81 3.75
CA ASP A 128 -19.03 -4.39 4.01
C ASP A 128 -17.71 -3.65 4.14
N GLU A 129 -16.76 -4.25 4.82
CA GLU A 129 -15.46 -3.62 4.98
C GLU A 129 -14.72 -3.54 3.65
N ALA A 130 -14.84 -4.57 2.85
CA ALA A 130 -14.18 -4.56 1.53
C ALA A 130 -14.79 -3.46 0.65
N ASP A 131 -16.10 -3.31 0.67
CA ASP A 131 -16.74 -2.26 -0.13
C ASP A 131 -16.31 -0.89 0.33
N GLU A 132 -16.23 -0.68 1.64
CA GLU A 132 -15.81 0.62 2.15
C GLU A 132 -14.36 0.92 1.77
N MET A 133 -13.50 -0.06 1.92
CA MET A 133 -12.11 0.15 1.60
C MET A 133 -11.91 0.42 0.12
N GLU A 134 -12.59 -0.33 -0.73
CA GLU A 134 -12.47 -0.13 -2.17
C GLU A 134 -13.02 1.22 -2.59
N GLY A 135 -14.08 1.68 -1.95
CA GLY A 135 -14.59 2.99 -2.24
C GLY A 135 -13.60 4.08 -1.89
N LEU A 136 -12.95 3.94 -0.74
CA LEU A 136 -11.93 4.90 -0.35
C LEU A 136 -10.74 4.86 -1.31
N GLU A 137 -10.31 3.66 -1.69
CA GLU A 137 -9.22 3.55 -2.66
C GLU A 137 -9.56 4.26 -3.95
N THR A 138 -10.77 4.05 -4.44
CA THR A 138 -11.18 4.67 -5.68
C THR A 138 -11.19 6.20 -5.56
N GLU A 139 -11.74 6.71 -4.49
CA GLU A 139 -11.78 8.15 -4.30
C GLU A 139 -10.39 8.75 -4.24
N ILE A 140 -9.50 8.10 -3.51
CA ILE A 140 -8.14 8.61 -3.38
C ILE A 140 -7.41 8.56 -4.71
N MET A 141 -7.55 7.45 -5.43
CA MET A 141 -6.88 7.34 -6.73
C MET A 141 -7.39 8.38 -7.71
N LEU A 142 -8.69 8.63 -7.72
CA LEU A 142 -9.23 9.65 -8.61
C LEU A 142 -8.74 11.04 -8.21
N ALA A 143 -8.66 11.30 -6.92
CA ALA A 143 -8.12 12.59 -6.47
C ALA A 143 -6.66 12.78 -6.87
N LEU A 144 -5.92 11.68 -6.94
CA LEU A 144 -4.54 11.74 -7.40
C LEU A 144 -4.40 11.86 -8.91
N GLY A 145 -5.50 11.70 -9.64
CA GLY A 145 -5.47 11.83 -11.09
C GLY A 145 -5.33 10.50 -11.84
N TYR A 146 -5.52 9.37 -11.17
CA TYR A 146 -5.44 8.06 -11.80
C TYR A 146 -6.83 7.55 -12.11
N PRO A 147 -6.95 6.80 -13.19
CA PRO A 147 -8.26 6.27 -13.53
C PRO A 147 -8.78 5.28 -12.51
N UNK A 148 -9.99 5.31 -12.46
CA UNK A 148 -10.57 4.44 -11.55
C UNK A 148 -10.32 3.09 -11.95
N UNK A 149 -9.64 2.91 -11.43
CA UNK A 149 -9.17 1.68 -11.71
C UNK A 149 -9.76 0.73 -10.77
N UNK A 150 -10.28 1.26 -10.14
CA UNK A 150 -10.86 0.56 -9.16
C UNK A 150 -11.76 -0.48 -9.62
N UNK A 151 -12.24 -0.05 -10.32
CA UNK A 151 -13.12 -0.91 -10.93
C UNK A 151 -12.45 -2.09 -11.53
N THR A 152 -11.50 -1.81 -12.03
CA THR A 152 -10.78 -2.96 -12.59
C THR A 152 -9.99 -3.70 -11.53
N PHE A 153 -9.61 -3.01 -10.54
CA PHE A 153 -8.86 -3.65 -9.48
C PHE A 153 -9.75 -4.45 -8.55
N ARG A 154 -10.98 -4.09 -8.45
CA ARG A 154 -11.87 -4.87 -7.61
C ARG A 154 -11.92 -6.28 -8.18
N ARG A 155 -11.34 -7.18 -7.44
CA ARG A 155 -11.24 -8.52 -7.96
C ARG A 155 -12.58 -9.20 -7.91
N LYS A 156 -12.71 -10.15 -8.77
CA LYS A 156 -13.93 -10.92 -8.78
C LYS A 156 -14.11 -11.65 -7.48
N LYS A 157 -15.31 -11.63 -7.00
CA LYS A 157 -15.64 -12.45 -5.85
C LYS A 157 -15.66 -13.88 -6.26
N THR A 158 -14.87 -14.68 -5.62
CA THR A 158 -14.89 -16.10 -5.88
C THR A 158 -15.34 -16.80 -4.61
N PRO A 159 -15.95 -17.98 -4.76
CA PRO A 159 -16.48 -18.64 -3.57
C PRO A 159 -15.43 -18.91 -2.51
N GLU A 160 -14.22 -19.17 -2.92
CA GLU A 160 -13.18 -19.51 -1.99
C GLU A 160 -12.44 -18.30 -1.44
N SER A 161 -12.77 -17.12 -1.91
CA SER A 161 -12.05 -15.93 -1.43
C SER A 161 -12.59 -15.44 -0.13
#